data_1293803f68c63f97463ac67052d53a80
#
_entry.id   1293803f68c63f97463ac67052d53a80
#
_cell.length_a   1.000
_cell.length_b   1.000
_cell.length_c   1.000
_cell.angle_alpha   90.00
_cell.angle_beta   90.00
_cell.angle_gamma   90.00
#
_symmetry.space_group_name_H-M   'P 1'
#
loop_
_entity.id
_entity.type
_entity.pdbx_description
1 polymer ?
#
loop_
_entity_poly.entity_id
_entity_poly.type
_entity_poly.pdbx_seq_one_letter_code
_entity_poly.pdbx_strand_id
1 'polypeptide(L)'
;MNDRGGGFGGHNTTTSHALGSGGGALLSECTIRVENRFEIRVDTWGKKNAFSTNNNDNILHQIPTFYFLTHMHQDHLRGLREDTFENDNNGRIYCTEITKILLVKRFPRLESKVKVLEFDSVEVVEVVSNKKNTKEEDLRFNVYCLDAGHCPGSAMFVFEGTFGKVLHTGDFRREDWSGSLPSGKRM
;
A
#
# COMPACT_ATOMS: atom_id res chain seq x y z
N MET A 1 -4.33 19.05 47.50
CA MET A 1 -4.95 17.94 46.77
C MET A 1 -4.58 18.11 45.31
N ASN A 2 -3.59 17.33 44.88
CA ASN A 2 -3.05 17.35 43.51
C ASN A 2 -3.76 16.30 42.68
N ASP A 3 -4.47 16.73 41.67
CA ASP A 3 -5.01 15.85 40.67
C ASP A 3 -4.11 15.85 39.41
N ARG A 4 -3.44 14.74 39.14
CA ARG A 4 -2.58 14.55 37.99
C ARG A 4 -3.37 13.83 36.92
N GLY A 5 -3.81 14.56 35.90
CA GLY A 5 -4.37 13.98 34.69
C GLY A 5 -3.32 13.19 33.92
N GLY A 6 -3.44 11.87 33.88
CA GLY A 6 -2.63 10.98 33.05
C GLY A 6 -3.04 11.05 31.60
N GLY A 7 -2.16 11.56 30.75
CA GLY A 7 -2.31 11.47 29.30
C GLY A 7 -2.00 10.06 28.81
N PHE A 8 -3.00 9.37 28.26
CA PHE A 8 -2.80 8.12 27.52
C PHE A 8 -2.35 8.47 26.10
N GLY A 9 -1.04 8.51 25.89
CA GLY A 9 -0.45 8.46 24.56
C GLY A 9 -0.44 7.02 24.06
N GLY A 10 -1.48 6.61 23.38
CA GLY A 10 -1.49 5.34 22.66
C GLY A 10 -0.63 5.44 21.41
N HIS A 11 0.60 4.97 21.46
CA HIS A 11 1.36 4.65 20.26
C HIS A 11 0.80 3.36 19.68
N ASN A 12 -0.05 3.46 18.67
CA ASN A 12 -0.45 2.32 17.87
C ASN A 12 0.74 1.92 16.99
N THR A 13 1.47 0.91 17.44
CA THR A 13 2.45 0.22 16.59
C THR A 13 1.69 -0.63 15.58
N THR A 14 1.72 -0.21 14.34
CA THR A 14 1.18 -0.98 13.21
C THR A 14 1.98 -2.27 13.06
N THR A 15 1.42 -3.38 13.50
CA THR A 15 2.05 -4.71 13.37
C THR A 15 1.56 -5.35 12.08
N SER A 16 2.41 -5.42 11.06
CA SER A 16 2.14 -6.23 9.87
C SER A 16 2.43 -7.70 10.19
N HIS A 17 1.42 -8.55 10.23
CA HIS A 17 1.58 -9.98 10.38
C HIS A 17 1.69 -10.63 9.00
N ALA A 18 2.85 -11.20 8.70
CA ALA A 18 3.05 -12.03 7.52
C ALA A 18 2.72 -13.49 7.87
N LEU A 19 1.74 -14.07 7.19
CA LEU A 19 1.42 -15.49 7.25
C LEU A 19 1.77 -16.12 5.88
N GLY A 20 2.86 -16.88 5.83
CA GLY A 20 3.12 -17.71 4.66
C GLY A 20 4.59 -17.94 4.33
N SER A 21 4.97 -19.20 4.26
CA SER A 21 6.22 -19.69 3.72
C SER A 21 6.12 -19.75 2.19
N GLY A 22 6.77 -18.82 1.50
CA GLY A 22 6.85 -18.91 0.05
C GLY A 22 7.36 -17.63 -0.61
N GLY A 23 8.56 -17.71 -1.17
CA GLY A 23 9.11 -16.71 -2.09
C GLY A 23 9.62 -15.42 -1.45
N GLY A 24 10.89 -15.09 -1.69
CA GLY A 24 11.66 -14.00 -1.11
C GLY A 24 11.06 -12.59 -1.11
N ALA A 25 10.05 -12.36 -0.27
CA ALA A 25 9.54 -11.02 -0.02
C ALA A 25 10.16 -10.43 1.25
N LEU A 26 10.64 -9.20 1.15
CA LEU A 26 11.08 -8.41 2.28
C LEU A 26 9.92 -7.52 2.74
N LEU A 27 9.52 -7.66 4.00
CA LEU A 27 8.47 -6.86 4.62
C LEU A 27 9.08 -5.83 5.57
N SER A 28 8.63 -4.60 5.45
CA SER A 28 8.81 -3.55 6.45
C SER A 28 7.42 -3.02 6.83
N GLU A 29 7.32 -2.17 7.86
CA GLU A 29 6.03 -1.71 8.39
C GLU A 29 5.02 -1.26 7.32
N CYS A 30 5.46 -0.58 6.29
CA CYS A 30 4.60 -0.02 5.24
C CYS A 30 5.05 -0.40 3.82
N THR A 31 5.94 -1.39 3.68
CA THR A 31 6.49 -1.75 2.37
C THR A 31 6.61 -3.26 2.20
N ILE A 32 6.05 -3.79 1.10
CA ILE A 32 6.24 -5.17 0.65
C ILE A 32 7.12 -5.10 -0.59
N ARG A 33 8.30 -5.71 -0.53
CA ARG A 33 9.20 -5.83 -1.69
C ARG A 33 9.25 -7.27 -2.14
N VAL A 34 8.87 -7.51 -3.39
CA VAL A 34 8.85 -8.85 -4.00
C VAL A 34 10.10 -8.98 -4.87
N GLU A 35 11.19 -9.46 -4.28
CA GLU A 35 12.51 -9.61 -4.92
C GLU A 35 12.91 -8.37 -5.77
N ASN A 36 13.30 -8.57 -7.01
CA ASN A 36 13.61 -7.51 -7.97
C ASN A 36 12.45 -7.31 -8.98
N ARG A 37 11.21 -7.59 -8.57
CA ARG A 37 10.02 -7.57 -9.44
C ARG A 37 9.20 -6.32 -9.27
N PHE A 38 8.75 -6.05 -8.05
CA PHE A 38 7.96 -4.86 -7.73
C PHE A 38 7.98 -4.55 -6.23
N GLU A 39 7.46 -3.38 -5.90
CA GLU A 39 7.32 -2.89 -4.53
C GLU A 39 5.90 -2.35 -4.31
N ILE A 40 5.28 -2.72 -3.20
CA ILE A 40 4.01 -2.16 -2.72
C ILE A 40 4.34 -1.28 -1.54
N ARG A 41 3.88 -0.04 -1.56
CA ARG A 41 4.03 0.94 -0.48
C ARG A 41 2.67 1.40 -0.01
N VAL A 42 2.45 1.36 1.29
CA VAL A 42 1.23 1.89 1.91
C VAL A 42 1.62 3.08 2.78
N ASP A 43 0.95 4.22 2.57
CA ASP A 43 1.16 5.48 3.29
C ASP A 43 2.64 5.92 3.37
N THR A 44 3.43 5.48 2.40
CA THR A 44 4.87 5.73 2.33
C THR A 44 5.25 6.36 1.00
N TRP A 45 5.68 7.60 1.07
CA TRP A 45 5.98 8.46 -0.08
C TRP A 45 7.45 8.84 -0.05
N GLY A 46 8.10 8.79 -1.18
CA GLY A 46 9.50 9.20 -1.26
C GLY A 46 10.20 8.61 -2.47
N LYS A 47 11.46 8.96 -2.62
CA LYS A 47 12.27 8.52 -3.75
C LYS A 47 12.32 7.00 -3.77
N LYS A 48 12.08 6.43 -4.96
CA LYS A 48 12.31 5.01 -5.24
C LYS A 48 13.76 4.69 -4.87
N ASN A 49 13.98 3.68 -4.05
CA ASN A 49 15.30 3.16 -3.83
C ASN A 49 15.79 2.54 -5.14
N ALA A 50 16.76 3.18 -5.79
CA ALA A 50 17.46 2.58 -6.89
C ALA A 50 18.20 1.35 -6.37
N PHE A 51 17.84 0.17 -6.84
CA PHE A 51 18.56 -1.06 -6.54
C PHE A 51 19.87 -1.02 -7.34
N SER A 52 21.00 -0.90 -6.67
CA SER A 52 22.30 -1.15 -7.25
C SER A 52 22.45 -2.68 -7.38
N THR A 53 22.21 -3.21 -8.57
CA THR A 53 22.72 -4.55 -8.89
C THR A 53 24.22 -4.41 -9.10
N ASN A 54 24.99 -5.15 -8.32
CA ASN A 54 26.44 -5.26 -8.47
C ASN A 54 26.79 -5.57 -9.94
N ASN A 55 27.80 -4.83 -10.44
CA ASN A 55 28.60 -5.08 -11.62
C ASN A 55 28.06 -4.59 -12.99
N ASN A 56 28.68 -3.50 -13.41
CA ASN A 56 28.95 -3.07 -14.80
C ASN A 56 27.81 -2.59 -15.70
N ASP A 57 26.55 -2.67 -15.34
CA ASP A 57 25.50 -2.03 -16.12
C ASP A 57 24.99 -0.79 -15.40
N ASN A 58 25.36 0.39 -15.92
CA ASN A 58 24.92 1.71 -15.46
C ASN A 58 23.42 1.99 -15.67
N ILE A 59 22.60 0.96 -15.83
CA ILE A 59 21.15 1.07 -15.97
C ILE A 59 20.52 0.73 -14.62
N LEU A 60 20.22 1.76 -13.85
CA LEU A 60 19.35 1.68 -12.68
C LEU A 60 17.95 1.25 -13.12
N HIS A 61 17.70 -0.05 -13.14
CA HIS A 61 16.35 -0.57 -13.38
C HIS A 61 15.48 -0.21 -12.17
N GLN A 62 14.62 0.80 -12.34
CA GLN A 62 13.60 1.10 -11.35
C GLN A 62 12.57 -0.02 -11.39
N ILE A 63 12.42 -0.72 -10.26
CA ILE A 63 11.33 -1.69 -10.12
C ILE A 63 9.99 -0.95 -10.06
N PRO A 64 8.92 -1.49 -10.66
CA PRO A 64 7.58 -0.95 -10.55
C PRO A 64 7.18 -0.80 -9.09
N THR A 65 6.62 0.36 -8.73
CA THR A 65 6.17 0.64 -7.36
C THR A 65 4.69 1.03 -7.39
N PHE A 66 3.91 0.37 -6.55
CA PHE A 66 2.49 0.57 -6.38
C PHE A 66 2.25 1.26 -5.04
N TYR A 67 1.52 2.39 -5.06
CA TYR A 67 1.27 3.19 -3.86
C TYR A 67 -0.19 3.07 -3.44
N PHE A 68 -0.39 2.85 -2.16
CA PHE A 68 -1.72 2.76 -1.55
C PHE A 68 -1.85 3.79 -0.45
N LEU A 69 -2.99 4.48 -0.40
CA LEU A 69 -3.31 5.46 0.63
C LEU A 69 -4.51 4.96 1.42
N THR A 70 -4.31 4.70 2.72
CA THR A 70 -5.37 4.20 3.59
C THR A 70 -6.41 5.27 3.87
N HIS A 71 -5.98 6.50 4.19
CA HIS A 71 -6.84 7.63 4.50
C HIS A 71 -6.07 8.95 4.52
N MET A 72 -6.77 10.08 4.78
CA MET A 72 -6.23 11.43 4.59
C MET A 72 -5.67 12.09 5.85
N HIS A 73 -5.37 11.36 6.94
CA HIS A 73 -4.70 11.96 8.09
C HIS A 73 -3.25 12.36 7.76
N GLN A 74 -2.78 13.40 8.45
CA GLN A 74 -1.55 14.10 8.10
C GLN A 74 -0.29 13.22 8.17
N ASP A 75 -0.22 12.32 9.12
CA ASP A 75 0.88 11.40 9.34
C ASP A 75 1.03 10.37 8.22
N HIS A 76 -0.10 9.96 7.59
CA HIS A 76 -0.12 9.06 6.44
C HIS A 76 0.24 9.76 5.11
N LEU A 77 0.29 11.09 5.12
CA LEU A 77 0.65 11.90 3.94
C LEU A 77 2.09 12.42 3.98
N ARG A 78 2.89 12.05 4.98
CA ARG A 78 4.26 12.55 5.13
C ARG A 78 5.12 12.20 3.91
N GLY A 79 5.59 13.23 3.21
CA GLY A 79 6.41 13.08 1.99
C GLY A 79 5.61 13.03 0.69
N LEU A 80 4.29 12.95 0.73
CA LEU A 80 3.45 13.09 -0.46
C LEU A 80 3.42 14.56 -0.90
N ARG A 81 3.68 14.78 -2.18
CA ARG A 81 3.72 16.10 -2.82
C ARG A 81 3.09 16.00 -4.20
N GLU A 82 2.69 17.13 -4.76
CA GLU A 82 2.13 17.20 -6.12
C GLU A 82 3.09 16.70 -7.21
N ASP A 83 4.41 16.84 -6.97
CA ASP A 83 5.47 16.40 -7.86
C ASP A 83 5.98 14.97 -7.58
N THR A 84 5.36 14.25 -6.64
CA THR A 84 5.80 12.89 -6.24
C THR A 84 5.94 11.93 -7.43
N PHE A 85 5.08 12.07 -8.44
CA PHE A 85 5.04 11.22 -9.65
C PHE A 85 5.44 11.96 -10.92
N GLU A 86 6.12 13.11 -10.84
CA GLU A 86 6.46 13.92 -12.01
C GLU A 86 7.32 13.14 -13.02
N ASN A 87 8.25 12.32 -12.51
CA ASN A 87 9.13 11.47 -13.33
C ASN A 87 8.67 10.00 -13.37
N ASP A 88 7.42 9.71 -12.97
CA ASP A 88 6.85 8.36 -12.97
C ASP A 88 5.51 8.34 -13.70
N ASN A 89 5.55 8.10 -15.01
CA ASN A 89 4.35 8.04 -15.83
C ASN A 89 3.40 6.92 -15.41
N ASN A 90 3.92 5.85 -14.84
CA ASN A 90 3.17 4.67 -14.41
C ASN A 90 2.78 4.71 -12.93
N GLY A 91 3.31 5.66 -12.16
CA GLY A 91 2.97 5.80 -10.74
C GLY A 91 1.47 6.04 -10.56
N ARG A 92 0.85 5.27 -9.66
CA ARG A 92 -0.57 5.36 -9.31
C ARG A 92 -0.73 5.28 -7.81
N ILE A 93 -1.70 6.04 -7.29
CA ILE A 93 -2.18 5.97 -5.91
C ILE A 93 -3.50 5.21 -5.92
N TYR A 94 -3.55 4.10 -5.24
CA TYR A 94 -4.78 3.32 -5.03
C TYR A 94 -5.40 3.74 -3.70
N CYS A 95 -6.66 4.14 -3.71
CA CYS A 95 -7.42 4.53 -2.51
C CYS A 95 -8.92 4.46 -2.77
N THR A 96 -9.73 4.66 -1.73
CA THR A 96 -11.18 4.72 -1.87
C THR A 96 -11.63 6.02 -2.54
N GLU A 97 -12.88 6.06 -3.03
CA GLU A 97 -13.44 7.27 -3.68
C GLU A 97 -13.45 8.48 -2.75
N ILE A 98 -13.85 8.30 -1.48
CA ILE A 98 -13.86 9.41 -0.51
C ILE A 98 -12.43 9.93 -0.28
N THR A 99 -11.48 9.03 -0.12
CA THR A 99 -10.05 9.39 0.04
C THR A 99 -9.55 10.13 -1.19
N LYS A 100 -9.92 9.70 -2.40
CA LYS A 100 -9.59 10.40 -3.66
C LYS A 100 -10.13 11.83 -3.68
N ILE A 101 -11.42 12.03 -3.36
CA ILE A 101 -12.03 13.36 -3.34
C ILE A 101 -11.25 14.30 -2.43
N LEU A 102 -10.89 13.84 -1.24
CA LEU A 102 -10.12 14.62 -0.28
C LEU A 102 -8.68 14.85 -0.73
N LEU A 103 -8.06 13.82 -1.34
CA LEU A 103 -6.69 13.89 -1.88
C LEU A 103 -6.58 14.91 -3.00
N VAL A 104 -7.49 14.86 -3.98
CA VAL A 104 -7.50 15.78 -5.14
C VAL A 104 -7.79 17.20 -4.70
N LYS A 105 -8.65 17.40 -3.71
CA LYS A 105 -8.88 18.74 -3.12
C LYS A 105 -7.62 19.34 -2.54
N ARG A 106 -6.73 18.52 -1.95
CA ARG A 106 -5.48 18.95 -1.34
C ARG A 106 -4.31 19.00 -2.33
N PHE A 107 -4.27 18.06 -3.26
CA PHE A 107 -3.21 17.87 -4.26
C PHE A 107 -3.82 17.71 -5.66
N PRO A 108 -4.28 18.80 -6.30
CA PRO A 108 -5.03 18.73 -7.58
C PRO A 108 -4.26 18.04 -8.73
N ARG A 109 -2.93 18.20 -8.78
CA ARG A 109 -2.11 17.59 -9.83
C ARG A 109 -2.05 16.06 -9.76
N LEU A 110 -2.44 15.47 -8.63
CA LEU A 110 -2.46 14.02 -8.46
C LEU A 110 -3.73 13.35 -9.01
N GLU A 111 -4.74 14.11 -9.44
CA GLU A 111 -6.03 13.56 -9.92
C GLU A 111 -5.86 12.45 -10.95
N SER A 112 -5.04 12.68 -11.99
CA SER A 112 -4.79 11.69 -13.05
C SER A 112 -3.97 10.48 -12.59
N LYS A 113 -3.41 10.53 -11.39
CA LYS A 113 -2.60 9.47 -10.80
C LYS A 113 -3.38 8.56 -9.84
N VAL A 114 -4.64 8.88 -9.57
CA VAL A 114 -5.44 8.10 -8.60
C VAL A 114 -6.26 7.03 -9.30
N LYS A 115 -6.20 5.82 -8.76
CA LYS A 115 -7.09 4.70 -9.10
C LYS A 115 -7.95 4.37 -7.89
N VAL A 116 -9.27 4.40 -8.08
CA VAL A 116 -10.24 4.11 -7.03
C VAL A 116 -10.38 2.62 -6.82
N LEU A 117 -10.43 2.23 -5.56
CA LEU A 117 -10.80 0.91 -5.09
C LEU A 117 -12.15 0.99 -4.38
N GLU A 118 -13.03 0.07 -4.70
CA GLU A 118 -14.31 -0.08 -4.02
C GLU A 118 -14.16 -0.96 -2.78
N PHE A 119 -14.91 -0.66 -1.72
CA PHE A 119 -14.96 -1.52 -0.55
C PHE A 119 -15.54 -2.89 -0.91
N ASP A 120 -15.08 -3.89 -0.20
CA ASP A 120 -15.49 -5.29 -0.36
C ASP A 120 -15.30 -5.84 -1.77
N SER A 121 -14.39 -5.24 -2.53
CA SER A 121 -14.00 -5.66 -3.87
C SER A 121 -12.59 -6.22 -3.94
N VAL A 122 -12.29 -6.86 -5.05
CA VAL A 122 -10.94 -7.33 -5.41
C VAL A 122 -10.48 -6.64 -6.67
N GLU A 123 -9.32 -6.01 -6.59
CA GLU A 123 -8.61 -5.48 -7.76
C GLU A 123 -7.41 -6.38 -8.07
N VAL A 124 -7.27 -6.76 -9.33
CA VAL A 124 -6.08 -7.46 -9.84
C VAL A 124 -5.11 -6.42 -10.39
N VAL A 125 -3.96 -6.31 -9.76
CA VAL A 125 -2.90 -5.39 -10.21
C VAL A 125 -1.88 -6.16 -11.02
N GLU A 126 -1.74 -5.78 -12.29
CA GLU A 126 -0.75 -6.35 -13.19
C GLU A 126 0.55 -5.55 -13.15
N VAL A 127 1.66 -6.25 -13.08
CA VAL A 127 3.00 -5.68 -13.09
C VAL A 127 3.56 -5.76 -14.50
N VAL A 128 3.66 -4.64 -15.19
CA VAL A 128 4.30 -4.60 -16.51
C VAL A 128 5.80 -4.80 -16.34
N SER A 129 6.33 -5.91 -16.83
CA SER A 129 7.75 -6.24 -16.80
C SER A 129 8.30 -6.40 -18.21
N ASN A 130 9.44 -5.77 -18.47
CA ASN A 130 10.19 -5.95 -19.71
C ASN A 130 11.11 -7.19 -19.70
N LYS A 131 11.08 -8.01 -18.66
CA LYS A 131 11.91 -9.21 -18.53
C LYS A 131 11.29 -10.40 -19.25
N LYS A 132 11.97 -10.93 -20.27
CA LYS A 132 11.51 -12.01 -21.14
C LYS A 132 11.28 -13.39 -20.48
N ASN A 133 11.68 -13.58 -19.21
CA ASN A 133 11.64 -14.90 -18.52
C ASN A 133 10.83 -14.91 -17.22
N THR A 134 9.93 -13.97 -17.03
CA THR A 134 9.09 -13.91 -15.81
C THR A 134 7.76 -14.62 -16.09
N LYS A 135 7.35 -15.56 -15.22
CA LYS A 135 6.04 -16.21 -15.33
C LYS A 135 4.94 -15.16 -15.11
N GLU A 136 3.83 -15.23 -15.86
CA GLU A 136 2.71 -14.29 -15.72
C GLU A 136 2.15 -14.21 -14.30
N GLU A 137 2.12 -15.35 -13.59
CA GLU A 137 1.65 -15.43 -12.19
C GLU A 137 2.49 -14.60 -11.23
N ASP A 138 3.77 -14.40 -11.55
CA ASP A 138 4.72 -13.62 -10.76
C ASP A 138 4.60 -12.10 -11.02
N LEU A 139 3.79 -11.70 -11.99
CA LEU A 139 3.61 -10.34 -12.44
C LEU A 139 2.25 -9.75 -12.08
N ARG A 140 1.54 -10.37 -11.11
CA ARG A 140 0.26 -9.87 -10.65
C ARG A 140 0.06 -10.15 -9.16
N PHE A 141 -0.76 -9.33 -8.54
CA PHE A 141 -1.24 -9.55 -7.18
C PHE A 141 -2.67 -9.03 -7.03
N ASN A 142 -3.40 -9.59 -6.10
CA ASN A 142 -4.75 -9.17 -5.75
C ASN A 142 -4.69 -8.17 -4.60
N VAL A 143 -5.57 -7.18 -4.64
CA VAL A 143 -5.80 -6.23 -3.56
C VAL A 143 -7.26 -6.31 -3.15
N TYR A 144 -7.50 -6.58 -1.88
CA TYR A 144 -8.82 -6.50 -1.27
C TYR A 144 -8.87 -5.20 -0.47
N CYS A 145 -9.85 -4.37 -0.76
CA CYS A 145 -10.10 -3.12 -0.06
C CYS A 145 -11.22 -3.31 0.95
N LEU A 146 -10.92 -3.11 2.23
CA LEU A 146 -11.85 -3.32 3.33
C LEU A 146 -12.05 -2.02 4.09
N ASP A 147 -13.27 -1.77 4.57
CA ASP A 147 -13.54 -0.60 5.40
C ASP A 147 -12.82 -0.73 6.75
N ALA A 148 -12.02 0.26 7.10
CA ALA A 148 -11.29 0.32 8.36
C ALA A 148 -12.13 0.87 9.53
N GLY A 149 -13.26 1.53 9.24
CA GLY A 149 -14.15 2.13 10.27
C GLY A 149 -13.50 3.25 11.08
N HIS A 150 -12.37 3.79 10.66
CA HIS A 150 -11.62 4.80 11.40
C HIS A 150 -12.09 6.23 11.10
N CYS A 151 -12.19 6.58 9.84
CA CYS A 151 -12.76 7.84 9.36
C CYS A 151 -13.38 7.63 7.97
N PRO A 152 -14.20 8.57 7.45
CA PRO A 152 -14.79 8.41 6.13
C PRO A 152 -13.75 8.12 5.04
N GLY A 153 -13.93 7.00 4.36
CA GLY A 153 -13.04 6.54 3.29
C GLY A 153 -11.80 5.78 3.75
N SER A 154 -11.58 5.61 5.06
CA SER A 154 -10.43 4.84 5.56
C SER A 154 -10.52 3.36 5.16
N ALA A 155 -9.39 2.80 4.72
CA ALA A 155 -9.31 1.45 4.22
C ALA A 155 -8.21 0.63 4.87
N MET A 156 -8.48 -0.68 5.02
CA MET A 156 -7.49 -1.72 5.20
C MET A 156 -7.26 -2.40 3.86
N PHE A 157 -6.04 -2.87 3.60
CA PHE A 157 -5.71 -3.57 2.37
C PHE A 157 -5.18 -4.97 2.67
N VAL A 158 -5.72 -5.98 1.96
CA VAL A 158 -5.10 -7.31 1.92
C VAL A 158 -4.47 -7.49 0.55
N PHE A 159 -3.17 -7.71 0.54
CA PHE A 159 -2.40 -8.03 -0.66
C PHE A 159 -2.18 -9.53 -0.73
N GLU A 160 -2.50 -10.15 -1.86
CA GLU A 160 -2.33 -11.60 -2.07
C GLU A 160 -1.62 -11.86 -3.41
N GLY A 161 -0.53 -12.59 -3.36
CA GLY A 161 0.27 -12.92 -4.55
C GLY A 161 1.20 -14.11 -4.29
N THR A 162 2.20 -14.29 -5.15
CA THR A 162 3.25 -15.31 -4.95
C THR A 162 4.05 -15.13 -3.67
N PHE A 163 3.99 -13.92 -3.07
CA PHE A 163 4.59 -13.59 -1.78
C PHE A 163 3.70 -13.96 -0.58
N GLY A 164 2.55 -14.60 -0.80
CA GLY A 164 1.58 -14.93 0.24
C GLY A 164 0.51 -13.86 0.42
N LYS A 165 -0.06 -13.79 1.63
CA LYS A 165 -1.06 -12.79 2.03
C LYS A 165 -0.50 -11.84 3.07
N VAL A 166 -0.72 -10.54 2.88
CA VAL A 166 -0.31 -9.49 3.82
C VAL A 166 -1.50 -8.58 4.07
N LEU A 167 -1.91 -8.44 5.33
CA LEU A 167 -2.88 -7.45 5.77
C LEU A 167 -2.15 -6.19 6.24
N HIS A 168 -2.52 -5.05 5.67
CA HIS A 168 -2.15 -3.73 6.16
C HIS A 168 -3.40 -3.05 6.71
N THR A 169 -3.44 -2.84 8.02
CA THR A 169 -4.63 -2.31 8.69
C THR A 169 -4.74 -0.80 8.59
N GLY A 170 -3.61 -0.10 8.44
CA GLY A 170 -3.58 1.33 8.72
C GLY A 170 -4.17 1.60 10.11
N ASP A 171 -4.81 2.75 10.25
CA ASP A 171 -5.65 3.05 11.41
C ASP A 171 -7.01 2.42 11.22
N PHE A 172 -7.42 1.57 12.15
CA PHE A 172 -8.72 0.90 12.09
C PHE A 172 -9.46 0.98 13.43
N ARG A 173 -10.81 0.95 13.37
CA ARG A 173 -11.71 0.93 14.54
C ARG A 173 -12.89 0.00 14.35
N ARG A 174 -12.73 -1.05 13.55
CA ARG A 174 -13.81 -1.97 13.26
C ARG A 174 -13.90 -3.07 14.32
N GLU A 175 -14.98 -3.07 15.12
CA GLU A 175 -15.22 -4.06 16.18
C GLU A 175 -15.85 -5.34 15.65
N ASP A 176 -16.57 -5.27 14.52
CA ASP A 176 -17.37 -6.35 13.94
C ASP A 176 -16.65 -7.17 12.86
N TRP A 177 -15.35 -6.98 12.71
CA TRP A 177 -14.62 -7.65 11.64
C TRP A 177 -14.37 -9.13 11.92
N SER A 178 -14.99 -9.99 11.12
CA SER A 178 -14.92 -11.46 11.27
C SER A 178 -13.62 -12.10 10.74
N GLY A 179 -12.71 -11.32 10.16
CA GLY A 179 -11.51 -11.84 9.48
C GLY A 179 -11.80 -12.52 8.14
N SER A 180 -12.99 -12.31 7.58
CA SER A 180 -13.37 -12.87 6.27
C SER A 180 -13.17 -11.85 5.15
N LEU A 181 -12.61 -12.30 4.03
CA LEU A 181 -12.53 -11.50 2.81
C LEU A 181 -13.85 -11.54 2.04
N PRO A 182 -14.12 -10.54 1.18
CA PRO A 182 -15.33 -10.49 0.34
C PRO A 182 -15.55 -11.73 -0.51
N SER A 183 -14.48 -12.43 -0.87
CA SER A 183 -14.52 -13.71 -1.61
C SER A 183 -14.93 -14.92 -0.76
N GLY A 184 -15.30 -14.73 0.52
CA GLY A 184 -15.57 -15.81 1.46
C GLY A 184 -14.34 -16.63 1.89
N LYS A 185 -13.15 -16.25 1.45
CA LYS A 185 -11.89 -16.85 1.88
C LYS A 185 -11.52 -16.32 3.27
N ARG A 186 -11.12 -17.19 4.18
CA ARG A 186 -10.50 -16.78 5.44
C ARG A 186 -9.07 -16.27 5.19
N MET A 187 -8.67 -15.27 5.97
CA MET A 187 -7.29 -14.81 6.02
C MET A 187 -6.38 -15.82 6.69
#